data_0c82f2bd7b0acfb51357214da77d8e2e
#
_entry.id   0c82f2bd7b0acfb51357214da77d8e2e
#
_cell.length_a   1.000
_cell.length_b   1.000
_cell.length_c   1.000
_cell.angle_alpha   90.00
_cell.angle_beta   90.00
_cell.angle_gamma   90.00
#
_symmetry.space_group_name_H-M   'P 1'
#
loop_
_entity.id
_entity.type
_entity.pdbx_description
1 polymer ?
#
loop_
_entity_poly.entity_id
_entity_poly.type
_entity_poly.pdbx_seq_one_letter_code
_entity_poly.pdbx_strand_id
1 'polypeptide(L)'
;MQEVYVNGSEFDSEQEILEYLRDEIGLDAENINTLYDALTAVSDDTKITMDMSRVTDDELLDAMERMSEVMGDAADDSDYLEITCIE
;
A
#
# COMPACT_ATOMS: atom_id res chain seq x y z
N MET A 1 9.13 -14.65 -2.37
CA MET A 1 8.94 -13.21 -2.34
C MET A 1 7.62 -12.84 -2.98
N GLN A 2 6.81 -12.04 -2.30
CA GLN A 2 5.55 -11.54 -2.85
C GLN A 2 5.78 -10.15 -3.44
N GLU A 3 5.22 -9.89 -4.61
CA GLU A 3 5.29 -8.59 -5.24
C GLU A 3 3.88 -8.16 -5.65
N VAL A 4 3.53 -6.91 -5.36
CA VAL A 4 2.25 -6.35 -5.79
C VAL A 4 2.51 -4.96 -6.40
N TYR A 5 1.85 -4.70 -7.50
CA TYR A 5 1.90 -3.41 -8.18
C TYR A 5 0.53 -2.75 -8.07
N VAL A 6 0.49 -1.59 -7.43
CA VAL A 6 -0.76 -0.83 -7.26
C VAL A 6 -0.76 0.34 -8.24
N ASN A 7 -1.52 0.20 -9.32
CA ASN A 7 -1.71 1.29 -10.27
C ASN A 7 -2.91 2.11 -9.81
N GLY A 8 -2.65 3.26 -9.20
CA GLY A 8 -3.69 4.09 -8.61
C GLY A 8 -4.78 4.52 -9.60
N SER A 9 -4.46 4.62 -10.89
CA SER A 9 -5.45 5.02 -11.89
C SER A 9 -6.55 3.98 -12.12
N GLU A 10 -6.37 2.76 -11.63
CA GLU A 10 -7.37 1.69 -11.73
C GLU A 10 -8.33 1.66 -10.54
N PHE A 11 -8.12 2.48 -9.53
CA PHE A 11 -8.91 2.50 -8.30
C PHE A 11 -9.63 3.83 -8.14
N ASP A 12 -10.81 3.80 -7.52
CA ASP A 12 -11.61 4.99 -7.26
C ASP A 12 -11.50 5.47 -5.80
N SER A 13 -11.03 4.62 -4.89
CA SER A 13 -10.92 4.96 -3.46
C SER A 13 -9.83 4.17 -2.78
N GLU A 14 -9.43 4.63 -1.58
CA GLU A 14 -8.45 3.92 -0.77
C GLU A 14 -8.99 2.55 -0.33
N GLN A 15 -10.29 2.44 -0.12
CA GLN A 15 -10.90 1.17 0.27
C GLN A 15 -10.68 0.09 -0.79
N GLU A 16 -10.81 0.46 -2.06
CA GLU A 16 -10.55 -0.47 -3.16
C GLU A 16 -9.10 -0.92 -3.18
N ILE A 17 -8.17 -0.01 -2.89
CA ILE A 17 -6.75 -0.34 -2.84
C ILE A 17 -6.48 -1.32 -1.69
N LEU A 18 -7.07 -1.08 -0.52
CA LEU A 18 -6.89 -1.97 0.63
C LEU A 18 -7.47 -3.36 0.35
N GLU A 19 -8.61 -3.44 -0.31
CA GLU A 19 -9.21 -4.71 -0.71
C GLU A 19 -8.32 -5.45 -1.72
N TYR A 20 -7.73 -4.73 -2.65
CA TYR A 20 -6.81 -5.30 -3.62
C TYR A 20 -5.58 -5.89 -2.92
N LEU A 21 -4.99 -5.16 -1.98
CA LEU A 21 -3.84 -5.66 -1.21
C LEU A 21 -4.20 -6.89 -0.39
N ARG A 22 -5.40 -6.92 0.16
CA ARG A 22 -5.90 -8.08 0.89
C ARG A 22 -6.00 -9.31 -0.01
N ASP A 23 -6.52 -9.14 -1.24
CA ASP A 23 -6.66 -10.23 -2.19
C ASP A 23 -5.32 -10.72 -2.74
N GLU A 24 -4.37 -9.81 -2.94
CA GLU A 24 -3.10 -10.15 -3.59
C GLU A 24 -2.05 -10.70 -2.61
N ILE A 25 -1.94 -10.13 -1.43
CA ILE A 25 -0.90 -10.51 -0.47
C ILE A 25 -1.44 -10.87 0.91
N GLY A 26 -2.76 -10.93 1.06
CA GLY A 26 -3.37 -11.28 2.33
C GLY A 26 -3.23 -10.20 3.40
N LEU A 27 -3.05 -8.95 2.99
CA LEU A 27 -2.89 -7.83 3.92
C LEU A 27 -4.25 -7.46 4.52
N ASP A 28 -4.43 -7.74 5.80
CA ASP A 28 -5.71 -7.52 6.48
C ASP A 28 -5.75 -6.14 7.14
N ALA A 29 -5.94 -5.11 6.32
CA ALA A 29 -6.08 -3.73 6.76
C ALA A 29 -7.46 -3.20 6.38
N GLU A 30 -8.20 -2.64 7.34
CA GLU A 30 -9.52 -2.10 7.11
C GLU A 30 -9.48 -0.61 6.74
N ASN A 31 -8.43 0.08 7.16
CA ASN A 31 -8.24 1.50 6.88
C ASN A 31 -6.77 1.86 7.06
N ILE A 32 -6.43 3.12 6.82
CA ILE A 32 -5.04 3.59 6.95
C ILE A 32 -4.51 3.41 8.38
N ASN A 33 -5.37 3.59 9.38
CA ASN A 33 -4.96 3.47 10.79
C ASN A 33 -4.53 2.04 11.16
N THR A 34 -5.11 1.02 10.53
CA THR A 34 -4.75 -0.37 10.78
C THR A 34 -3.71 -0.90 9.81
N LEU A 35 -3.40 -0.13 8.77
CA LEU A 35 -2.45 -0.54 7.73
C LEU A 35 -1.05 -0.78 8.28
N TYR A 36 -0.57 0.07 9.17
CA TYR A 36 0.74 -0.08 9.79
C TYR A 36 0.86 -1.43 10.53
N ASP A 37 -0.12 -1.74 11.36
CA ASP A 37 -0.13 -2.98 12.12
C ASP A 37 -0.19 -4.21 11.20
N ALA A 38 -0.98 -4.13 10.15
CA ALA A 38 -1.09 -5.23 9.19
C ALA A 38 0.23 -5.44 8.45
N LEU A 39 0.89 -4.37 8.05
CA LEU A 39 2.18 -4.44 7.34
C LEU A 39 3.29 -4.97 8.23
N THR A 40 3.36 -4.54 9.48
CA THR A 40 4.40 -5.01 10.40
C THR A 40 4.18 -6.45 10.84
N ALA A 41 2.99 -6.99 10.64
CA ALA A 41 2.70 -8.40 10.90
C ALA A 41 3.13 -9.32 9.75
N VAL A 42 3.50 -8.78 8.59
CA VAL A 42 3.96 -9.57 7.45
C VAL A 42 5.27 -10.26 7.80
N SER A 43 5.34 -11.56 7.57
CA SER A 43 6.53 -12.36 7.89
C SER A 43 7.22 -12.95 6.65
N ASP A 44 6.70 -12.69 5.46
CA ASP A 44 7.30 -13.10 4.19
C ASP A 44 7.82 -11.87 3.44
N ASP A 45 8.91 -12.01 2.72
CA ASP A 45 9.46 -10.94 1.89
C ASP A 45 8.38 -10.42 0.93
N THR A 46 8.07 -9.13 1.03
CA THR A 46 6.99 -8.51 0.27
C THR A 46 7.45 -7.18 -0.30
N LYS A 47 7.22 -6.98 -1.58
CA LYS A 47 7.52 -5.73 -2.27
C LYS A 47 6.22 -5.12 -2.78
N ILE A 48 5.96 -3.88 -2.39
CA ILE A 48 4.77 -3.15 -2.81
C ILE A 48 5.21 -1.92 -3.61
N THR A 49 4.69 -1.80 -4.82
CA THR A 49 4.92 -0.62 -5.66
C THR A 49 3.63 0.17 -5.75
N MET A 50 3.67 1.43 -5.32
CA MET A 50 2.54 2.36 -5.40
C MET A 50 2.78 3.32 -6.55
N ASP A 51 2.03 3.16 -7.63
CA ASP A 51 2.14 4.03 -8.80
C ASP A 51 1.04 5.10 -8.76
N MET A 52 1.43 6.33 -8.48
CA MET A 52 0.54 7.48 -8.40
C MET A 52 0.65 8.39 -9.62
N SER A 53 1.52 8.03 -10.57
CA SER A 53 1.85 8.91 -11.70
C SER A 53 0.67 9.22 -12.63
N ARG A 54 -0.35 8.36 -12.63
CA ARG A 54 -1.51 8.50 -13.50
C ARG A 54 -2.79 8.85 -12.75
N VAL A 55 -2.69 9.09 -11.45
CA VAL A 55 -3.86 9.45 -10.64
C VAL A 55 -4.18 10.92 -10.88
N THR A 56 -5.44 11.19 -11.26
CA THR A 56 -5.93 12.54 -11.52
C THR A 56 -6.91 13.03 -10.46
N ASP A 57 -7.41 12.14 -9.62
CA ASP A 57 -8.32 12.47 -8.52
C ASP A 57 -7.50 12.91 -7.30
N ASP A 58 -7.65 14.17 -6.91
CA ASP A 58 -6.89 14.74 -5.78
C ASP A 58 -7.17 14.03 -4.47
N GLU A 59 -8.40 13.58 -4.24
CA GLU A 59 -8.75 12.86 -3.02
C GLU A 59 -8.05 11.50 -2.96
N LEU A 60 -8.04 10.79 -4.08
CA LEU A 60 -7.36 9.51 -4.15
C LEU A 60 -5.85 9.68 -4.04
N LEU A 61 -5.30 10.70 -4.70
CA LEU A 61 -3.88 10.98 -4.63
C LEU A 61 -3.44 11.27 -3.18
N ASP A 62 -4.21 12.08 -2.47
CA ASP A 62 -3.94 12.38 -1.06
C ASP A 62 -4.00 11.11 -0.20
N ALA A 63 -4.98 10.26 -0.43
CA ALA A 63 -5.10 8.99 0.28
C ALA A 63 -3.90 8.07 0.00
N MET A 64 -3.47 7.98 -1.26
CA MET A 64 -2.32 7.16 -1.63
C MET A 64 -1.02 7.69 -1.03
N GLU A 65 -0.86 9.02 -0.95
CA GLU A 65 0.31 9.61 -0.30
C GLU A 65 0.36 9.25 1.17
N ARG A 66 -0.77 9.31 1.87
CA ARG A 66 -0.85 8.91 3.28
C ARG A 66 -0.58 7.41 3.46
N MET A 67 -1.12 6.59 2.57
CA MET A 67 -0.84 5.16 2.59
C MET A 67 0.65 4.89 2.38
N SER A 68 1.28 5.61 1.45
CA SER A 68 2.70 5.45 1.16
C SER A 68 3.58 5.84 2.36
N GLU A 69 3.20 6.88 3.10
CA GLU A 69 3.92 7.26 4.32
C GLU A 69 3.83 6.15 5.38
N VAL A 70 2.64 5.60 5.58
CA VAL A 70 2.43 4.51 6.53
C VAL A 70 3.22 3.27 6.10
N MET A 71 3.19 2.95 4.81
CA MET A 71 3.94 1.83 4.25
C MET A 71 5.44 2.01 4.44
N GLY A 72 5.95 3.22 4.21
CA GLY A 72 7.36 3.53 4.42
C GLY A 72 7.78 3.36 5.87
N ASP A 73 6.96 3.84 6.81
CA ASP A 73 7.22 3.68 8.24
C ASP A 73 7.22 2.21 8.63
N ALA A 74 6.28 1.44 8.11
CA ALA A 74 6.21 0.00 8.38
C ALA A 74 7.42 -0.73 7.79
N ALA A 75 7.87 -0.33 6.60
CA ALA A 75 9.05 -0.91 5.97
C ALA A 75 10.33 -0.64 6.78
N ASP A 76 10.42 0.54 7.39
CA ASP A 76 11.56 0.87 8.27
C ASP A 76 11.59 -0.02 9.51
N ASP A 77 10.42 -0.44 9.98
CA ASP A 77 10.29 -1.27 11.18
C ASP A 77 10.27 -2.77 10.87
N SER A 78 10.22 -3.16 9.61
CA SER A 78 10.15 -4.57 9.20
C SER A 78 11.24 -4.91 8.20
N ASP A 79 11.93 -6.02 8.42
CA ASP A 79 12.95 -6.52 7.50
C ASP A 79 12.35 -7.20 6.27
N TYR A 80 11.04 -7.41 6.24
CA TYR A 80 10.35 -8.15 5.17
C TYR A 80 9.67 -7.27 4.14
N LEU A 81 9.62 -5.96 4.37
CA LEU A 81 8.89 -5.04 3.49
C LEU A 81 9.82 -4.16 2.68
N GLU A 82 9.49 -4.01 1.40
CA GLU A 82 10.11 -3.04 0.52
C GLU A 82 9.00 -2.25 -0.18
N ILE A 83 9.05 -0.94 -0.04
CA ILE A 83 8.03 -0.04 -0.59
C ILE A 83 8.66 0.87 -1.64
N THR A 84 8.05 0.93 -2.81
CA THR A 84 8.46 1.83 -3.88
C THR A 84 7.29 2.71 -4.25
N CYS A 85 7.51 4.02 -4.32
CA CYS A 85 6.50 4.99 -4.72
C CYS A 85 6.89 5.63 -6.04
N ILE A 86 5.98 5.63 -7.00
CA ILE A 86 6.16 6.25 -8.31
C ILE A 86 5.24 7.46 -8.37
N GLU A 87 5.79 8.63 -8.51
CA GLU A 87 5.07 9.91 -8.65
C GLU A 87 5.20 10.44 -10.08
#